data_99e8ec8ffecad147fcf0daa5d0c6e32e
#
_entry.id   99e8ec8ffecad147fcf0daa5d0c6e32e
#
_cell.length_a   1.000
_cell.length_b   1.000
_cell.length_c   1.000
_cell.angle_alpha   90.00
_cell.angle_beta   90.00
_cell.angle_gamma   90.00
#
_symmetry.space_group_name_H-M   'P 1'
#
loop_
_entity.id
_entity.type
_entity.pdbx_description
1 polymer ?
#
loop_
_entity_poly.entity_id
_entity_poly.type
_entity_poly.pdbx_seq_one_letter_code
_entity_poly.pdbx_strand_id
1 'polypeptide(L)'
;MRLARSVLAVAVGGAIGTAGRALLEAAIADWWALLAVNAVGCALLGLAVAALAGAPDWVRHGIGAGLLGGFTTFSAIAVASASASAAGDGWPALVPALPGIAIAVGMLVACLLAAWAGLALGRRLARRRAA
;
A
#
# COMPACT_ATOMS: atom_id res chain seq x y z
N MET A 1 -1.54 25.18 -14.51
CA MET A 1 -0.17 24.60 -14.50
C MET A 1 0.13 23.71 -13.29
N ARG A 2 -0.30 24.03 -12.05
CA ARG A 2 -0.01 23.18 -10.85
C ARG A 2 -0.71 21.83 -10.91
N LEU A 3 -2.00 21.78 -11.31
CA LEU A 3 -2.76 20.53 -11.44
C LEU A 3 -2.13 19.55 -12.45
N ALA A 4 -1.75 20.05 -13.62
CA ALA A 4 -1.14 19.22 -14.66
C ALA A 4 0.17 18.56 -14.19
N ARG A 5 1.01 19.30 -13.43
CA ARG A 5 2.24 18.74 -12.84
C ARG A 5 1.92 17.63 -11.83
N SER A 6 0.92 17.81 -10.98
CA SER A 6 0.50 16.79 -10.01
C SER A 6 -0.05 15.55 -10.72
N VAL A 7 -0.89 15.73 -11.74
CA VAL A 7 -1.43 14.60 -12.53
C VAL A 7 -0.31 13.81 -13.20
N LEU A 8 0.64 14.50 -13.85
CA LEU A 8 1.78 13.84 -14.48
C LEU A 8 2.66 13.12 -13.45
N ALA A 9 2.93 13.75 -12.31
CA ALA A 9 3.72 13.14 -11.24
C ALA A 9 3.05 11.88 -10.68
N VAL A 10 1.71 11.90 -10.49
CA VAL A 10 0.94 10.72 -10.06
C VAL A 10 0.96 9.63 -11.13
N ALA A 11 0.80 9.98 -12.40
CA ALA A 11 0.82 9.00 -13.50
C ALA A 11 2.19 8.31 -13.61
N VAL A 12 3.29 9.08 -13.60
CA VAL A 12 4.66 8.54 -13.65
C VAL A 12 4.97 7.74 -12.40
N GLY A 13 4.66 8.28 -11.21
CA GLY A 13 4.86 7.59 -9.95
C GLY A 13 4.06 6.27 -9.89
N GLY A 14 2.80 6.29 -10.33
CA GLY A 14 1.94 5.11 -10.38
C GLY A 14 2.48 4.03 -11.32
N ALA A 15 2.95 4.41 -12.49
CA ALA A 15 3.58 3.48 -13.44
C ALA A 15 4.82 2.80 -12.82
N ILE A 16 5.70 3.58 -12.18
CA ILE A 16 6.90 3.07 -11.52
C ILE A 16 6.53 2.16 -10.34
N GLY A 17 5.59 2.58 -9.49
CA GLY A 17 5.14 1.81 -8.33
C GLY A 17 4.53 0.48 -8.73
N THR A 18 3.64 0.47 -9.72
CA THR A 18 2.99 -0.74 -10.24
C THR A 18 4.01 -1.67 -10.91
N ALA A 19 4.95 -1.14 -11.69
CA ALA A 19 6.01 -1.94 -12.31
C ALA A 19 6.92 -2.57 -11.23
N GLY A 20 7.32 -1.81 -10.22
CA GLY A 20 8.14 -2.32 -9.11
C GLY A 20 7.43 -3.45 -8.35
N ARG A 21 6.13 -3.28 -8.06
CA ARG A 21 5.31 -4.35 -7.45
C ARG A 21 5.23 -5.58 -8.34
N ALA A 22 4.94 -5.42 -9.63
CA ALA A 22 4.81 -6.54 -10.56
C ALA A 22 6.12 -7.34 -10.67
N LEU A 23 7.28 -6.67 -10.68
CA LEU A 23 8.59 -7.33 -10.67
C LEU A 23 8.83 -8.12 -9.38
N LEU A 24 8.45 -7.57 -8.22
CA LEU A 24 8.57 -8.27 -6.94
C LEU A 24 7.65 -9.49 -6.86
N GLU A 25 6.40 -9.36 -7.30
CA GLU A 25 5.44 -10.46 -7.36
C GLU A 25 5.90 -11.58 -8.33
N ALA A 26 6.54 -11.23 -9.45
CA ALA A 26 7.11 -12.19 -10.38
C ALA A 26 8.37 -12.89 -9.82
N ALA A 27 9.15 -12.19 -8.99
CA ALA A 27 10.37 -12.74 -8.38
C ALA A 27 10.08 -13.61 -7.14
N ILE A 28 9.01 -13.33 -6.42
CA ILE A 28 8.65 -13.99 -5.16
C ILE A 28 7.23 -14.54 -5.31
N ALA A 29 7.12 -15.83 -5.64
CA ALA A 29 5.84 -16.49 -5.87
C ALA A 29 5.07 -16.87 -4.58
N ASP A 30 5.52 -16.41 -3.42
CA ASP A 30 4.96 -16.75 -2.12
C ASP A 30 3.83 -15.78 -1.71
N TRP A 31 2.78 -16.30 -1.09
CA TRP A 31 1.63 -15.54 -0.61
C TRP A 31 1.98 -14.42 0.38
N TRP A 32 3.03 -14.59 1.19
CA TRP A 32 3.50 -13.59 2.14
C TRP A 32 4.13 -12.34 1.46
N ALA A 33 4.57 -12.49 0.19
CA ALA A 33 5.12 -11.36 -0.57
C ALA A 33 4.11 -10.23 -0.71
N LEU A 34 2.84 -10.57 -0.92
CA LEU A 34 1.75 -9.61 -1.00
C LEU A 34 1.58 -8.82 0.31
N LEU A 35 1.66 -9.51 1.46
CA LEU A 35 1.63 -8.87 2.78
C LEU A 35 2.83 -7.95 2.97
N ALA A 36 4.05 -8.44 2.63
CA ALA A 36 5.28 -7.68 2.79
C ALA A 36 5.28 -6.41 1.92
N VAL A 37 4.91 -6.52 0.65
CA VAL A 37 4.82 -5.39 -0.29
C VAL A 37 3.87 -4.32 0.25
N ASN A 38 2.67 -4.71 0.71
CA ASN A 38 1.70 -3.76 1.24
C ASN A 38 2.16 -3.14 2.57
N ALA A 39 2.70 -3.93 3.50
CA ALA A 39 3.18 -3.42 4.78
C ALA A 39 4.36 -2.44 4.60
N VAL A 40 5.33 -2.79 3.75
CA VAL A 40 6.47 -1.91 3.41
C VAL A 40 5.98 -0.64 2.71
N GLY A 41 5.09 -0.77 1.73
CA GLY A 41 4.51 0.38 1.03
C GLY A 41 3.77 1.32 1.98
N CYS A 42 2.98 0.78 2.92
CA CYS A 42 2.27 1.57 3.93
C CYS A 42 3.25 2.25 4.93
N ALA A 43 4.30 1.57 5.36
CA ALA A 43 5.33 2.17 6.21
C ALA A 43 6.06 3.32 5.50
N LEU A 44 6.42 3.13 4.23
CA LEU A 44 7.04 4.17 3.41
C LEU A 44 6.08 5.34 3.15
N LEU A 45 4.78 5.07 2.98
CA LEU A 45 3.78 6.13 2.84
C LEU A 45 3.69 6.98 4.11
N GLY A 46 3.62 6.35 5.27
CA GLY A 46 3.63 7.05 6.57
C GLY A 46 4.89 7.90 6.75
N LEU A 47 6.05 7.35 6.41
CA LEU A 47 7.32 8.06 6.44
C LEU A 47 7.33 9.26 5.47
N ALA A 48 6.88 9.04 4.23
CA ALA A 48 6.82 10.07 3.19
C ALA A 48 5.92 11.24 3.57
N VAL A 49 4.77 10.99 4.20
CA VAL A 49 3.86 12.04 4.69
C VAL A 49 4.58 12.98 5.66
N ALA A 50 5.39 12.46 6.57
CA ALA A 50 6.14 13.29 7.50
C ALA A 50 7.36 13.96 6.85
N ALA A 51 8.11 13.20 6.03
CA ALA A 51 9.35 13.69 5.43
C ALA A 51 9.10 14.76 4.35
N LEU A 52 7.98 14.67 3.64
CA LEU A 52 7.62 15.57 2.55
C LEU A 52 6.61 16.65 2.95
N ALA A 53 6.42 16.91 4.24
CA ALA A 53 5.46 17.91 4.71
C ALA A 53 5.68 19.31 4.12
N GLY A 54 6.94 19.70 3.89
CA GLY A 54 7.33 20.98 3.26
C GLY A 54 7.57 20.91 1.75
N ALA A 55 7.41 19.74 1.12
CA ALA A 55 7.65 19.58 -0.30
C ALA A 55 6.50 20.14 -1.16
N PRO A 56 6.76 20.53 -2.42
CA PRO A 56 5.71 20.94 -3.35
C PRO A 56 4.65 19.85 -3.54
N ASP A 57 3.39 20.26 -3.77
CA ASP A 57 2.25 19.34 -3.89
C ASP A 57 2.45 18.23 -4.93
N TRP A 58 3.05 18.56 -6.10
CA TRP A 58 3.30 17.58 -7.14
C TRP A 58 4.27 16.46 -6.70
N VAL A 59 5.24 16.77 -5.83
CA VAL A 59 6.16 15.77 -5.24
C VAL A 59 5.39 14.87 -4.26
N ARG A 60 4.59 15.48 -3.38
CA ARG A 60 3.79 14.76 -2.38
C ARG A 60 2.79 13.83 -3.04
N HIS A 61 2.09 14.31 -4.09
CA HIS A 61 1.14 13.51 -4.86
C HIS A 61 1.84 12.42 -5.67
N GLY A 62 2.95 12.75 -6.34
CA GLY A 62 3.70 11.78 -7.15
C GLY A 62 4.26 10.62 -6.34
N ILE A 63 4.82 10.89 -5.16
CA ILE A 63 5.38 9.87 -4.27
C ILE A 63 4.26 9.15 -3.51
N GLY A 64 3.33 9.88 -2.88
CA GLY A 64 2.29 9.30 -2.05
C GLY A 64 1.25 8.54 -2.88
N ALA A 65 0.42 9.27 -3.63
CA ALA A 65 -0.67 8.70 -4.42
C ALA A 65 -0.17 7.95 -5.67
N GLY A 66 0.92 8.45 -6.30
CA GLY A 66 1.51 7.79 -7.47
C GLY A 66 2.31 6.56 -7.07
N LEU A 67 3.56 6.76 -6.67
CA LEU A 67 4.54 5.68 -6.46
C LEU A 67 4.06 4.66 -5.41
N LEU A 68 3.74 5.11 -4.20
CA LEU A 68 3.37 4.21 -3.10
C LEU A 68 1.95 3.67 -3.25
N GLY A 69 1.02 4.47 -3.80
CA GLY A 69 -0.33 4.00 -4.15
C GLY A 69 -0.33 2.97 -5.28
N GLY A 70 0.56 3.10 -6.28
CA GLY A 70 0.75 2.09 -7.33
C GLY A 70 1.50 0.85 -6.84
N PHE A 71 2.38 1.01 -5.85
CA PHE A 71 3.15 -0.11 -5.28
C PHE A 71 2.29 -0.99 -4.38
N THR A 72 1.36 -0.44 -3.60
CA THR A 72 0.44 -1.19 -2.74
C THR A 72 -0.77 -1.68 -3.53
N THR A 73 -1.38 -2.81 -3.13
CA THR A 73 -2.55 -3.36 -3.78
C THR A 73 -3.55 -3.95 -2.78
N PHE A 74 -4.81 -3.55 -2.89
CA PHE A 74 -5.91 -4.17 -2.18
C PHE A 74 -6.65 -5.19 -3.06
N SER A 75 -6.60 -5.01 -4.38
CA SER A 75 -7.33 -5.87 -5.32
C SER A 75 -6.89 -7.33 -5.28
N ALA A 76 -5.60 -7.60 -5.11
CA ALA A 76 -5.09 -8.97 -5.00
C ALA A 76 -5.66 -9.71 -3.77
N ILE A 77 -5.86 -8.98 -2.65
CA ILE A 77 -6.50 -9.55 -1.45
C ILE A 77 -7.97 -9.80 -1.70
N ALA A 78 -8.65 -8.86 -2.36
CA ALA A 78 -10.06 -9.01 -2.71
C ALA A 78 -10.28 -10.24 -3.61
N VAL A 79 -9.41 -10.45 -4.60
CA VAL A 79 -9.44 -11.64 -5.46
C VAL A 79 -9.17 -12.91 -4.66
N ALA A 80 -8.15 -12.94 -3.80
CA ALA A 80 -7.85 -14.11 -2.97
C ALA A 80 -9.01 -14.45 -2.02
N SER A 81 -9.64 -13.43 -1.42
CA SER A 81 -10.81 -13.60 -0.55
C SER A 81 -12.02 -14.11 -1.33
N ALA A 82 -12.27 -13.59 -2.53
CA ALA A 82 -13.35 -14.02 -3.40
C ALA A 82 -13.14 -15.46 -3.90
N SER A 83 -11.91 -15.82 -4.27
CA SER A 83 -11.57 -17.17 -4.71
C SER A 83 -11.76 -18.20 -3.59
N ALA A 84 -11.41 -17.86 -2.35
CA ALA A 84 -11.66 -18.70 -1.19
C ALA A 84 -13.17 -18.90 -0.91
N SER A 85 -14.00 -17.90 -1.27
CA SER A 85 -15.46 -17.93 -1.09
C SER A 85 -16.19 -18.67 -2.22
N ALA A 86 -15.61 -18.74 -3.41
CA ALA A 86 -16.23 -19.35 -4.61
C ALA A 86 -16.34 -20.89 -4.54
N ALA A 87 -15.77 -21.51 -3.51
CA ALA A 87 -15.75 -22.96 -3.34
C ALA A 87 -17.06 -23.54 -2.74
N GLY A 88 -18.12 -22.73 -2.50
CA GLY A 88 -19.37 -23.18 -1.88
C GLY A 88 -20.61 -22.46 -2.37
N ASP A 89 -21.70 -23.20 -2.53
CA ASP A 89 -23.00 -22.68 -2.93
C ASP A 89 -23.90 -22.38 -1.71
N GLY A 90 -24.40 -21.15 -1.62
CA GLY A 90 -25.41 -20.75 -0.63
C GLY A 90 -24.88 -20.33 0.76
N TRP A 91 -25.76 -20.36 1.79
CA TRP A 91 -25.41 -20.04 3.18
C TRP A 91 -24.19 -20.79 3.74
N PRO A 92 -23.92 -22.03 3.34
CA PRO A 92 -22.68 -22.73 3.68
C PRO A 92 -21.41 -22.05 3.17
N ALA A 93 -21.52 -21.13 2.20
CA ALA A 93 -20.38 -20.38 1.64
C ALA A 93 -19.79 -19.33 2.60
N LEU A 94 -20.52 -18.91 3.63
CA LEU A 94 -19.98 -17.97 4.64
C LEU A 94 -18.83 -18.57 5.45
N VAL A 95 -18.92 -19.86 5.79
CA VAL A 95 -17.87 -20.54 6.58
C VAL A 95 -16.56 -20.65 5.79
N PRO A 96 -16.54 -21.07 4.53
CA PRO A 96 -15.34 -21.01 3.68
C PRO A 96 -14.79 -19.59 3.43
N ALA A 97 -15.64 -18.55 3.50
CA ALA A 97 -15.21 -17.16 3.32
C ALA A 97 -14.48 -16.56 4.53
N LEU A 98 -14.68 -17.12 5.74
CA LEU A 98 -14.09 -16.59 6.97
C LEU A 98 -12.55 -16.47 6.91
N PRO A 99 -11.78 -17.45 6.39
CA PRO A 99 -10.34 -17.31 6.26
C PRO A 99 -9.94 -16.14 5.35
N GLY A 100 -10.62 -15.95 4.22
CA GLY A 100 -10.37 -14.84 3.31
C GLY A 100 -10.64 -13.48 3.95
N ILE A 101 -11.75 -13.36 4.69
CA ILE A 101 -12.10 -12.15 5.45
C ILE A 101 -11.06 -11.89 6.53
N ALA A 102 -10.64 -12.91 7.28
CA ALA A 102 -9.65 -12.80 8.33
C ALA A 102 -8.30 -12.32 7.77
N ILE A 103 -7.87 -12.84 6.62
CA ILE A 103 -6.66 -12.40 5.91
C ILE A 103 -6.79 -10.93 5.50
N ALA A 104 -7.93 -10.54 4.91
CA ALA A 104 -8.15 -9.15 4.49
C ALA A 104 -8.12 -8.17 5.67
N VAL A 105 -8.81 -8.50 6.77
CA VAL A 105 -8.82 -7.68 8.00
C VAL A 105 -7.43 -7.65 8.65
N GLY A 106 -6.76 -8.80 8.76
CA GLY A 106 -5.40 -8.89 9.31
C GLY A 106 -4.42 -8.03 8.51
N MET A 107 -4.50 -8.07 7.19
CA MET A 107 -3.67 -7.23 6.32
C MET A 107 -3.99 -5.75 6.45
N LEU A 108 -5.26 -5.37 6.55
CA LEU A 108 -5.64 -3.97 6.80
C LEU A 108 -5.03 -3.46 8.11
N VAL A 109 -5.16 -4.23 9.18
CA VAL A 109 -4.57 -3.88 10.49
C VAL A 109 -3.05 -3.77 10.40
N ALA A 110 -2.37 -4.72 9.77
CA ALA A 110 -0.92 -4.70 9.58
C ALA A 110 -0.48 -3.45 8.79
N CYS A 111 -1.18 -3.10 7.71
CA CYS A 111 -0.90 -1.91 6.91
C CYS A 111 -1.12 -0.61 7.69
N LEU A 112 -2.18 -0.51 8.50
CA LEU A 112 -2.43 0.65 9.35
C LEU A 112 -1.34 0.81 10.41
N LEU A 113 -0.92 -0.26 11.06
CA LEU A 113 0.17 -0.25 12.03
C LEU A 113 1.50 0.13 11.37
N ALA A 114 1.79 -0.41 10.19
CA ALA A 114 2.98 -0.07 9.41
C ALA A 114 2.99 1.42 9.00
N ALA A 115 1.87 1.95 8.53
CA ALA A 115 1.73 3.37 8.20
C ALA A 115 1.92 4.27 9.42
N TRP A 116 1.32 3.90 10.55
CA TRP A 116 1.48 4.61 11.81
C TRP A 116 2.94 4.60 12.29
N ALA A 117 3.62 3.46 12.25
CA ALA A 117 5.03 3.33 12.60
C ALA A 117 5.92 4.16 11.69
N GLY A 118 5.68 4.14 10.38
CA GLY A 118 6.38 4.97 9.40
C GLY A 118 6.20 6.46 9.67
N LEU A 119 4.98 6.90 9.96
CA LEU A 119 4.67 8.28 10.30
C LEU A 119 5.35 8.72 11.61
N ALA A 120 5.33 7.86 12.63
CA ALA A 120 5.99 8.12 13.91
C ALA A 120 7.51 8.26 13.75
N LEU A 121 8.12 7.37 12.95
CA LEU A 121 9.55 7.45 12.63
C LEU A 121 9.87 8.73 11.85
N GLY A 122 9.10 9.06 10.84
CA GLY A 122 9.28 10.26 10.03
C GLY A 122 9.21 11.55 10.87
N ARG A 123 8.25 11.63 11.79
CA ARG A 123 8.12 12.75 12.74
C ARG A 123 9.33 12.85 13.68
N ARG A 124 9.84 11.73 14.19
CA ARG A 124 11.05 11.71 15.03
C ARG A 124 12.28 12.21 14.27
N LEU A 125 12.46 11.76 13.02
CA LEU A 125 13.58 12.20 12.18
C LEU A 125 13.48 13.69 11.83
N ALA A 126 12.30 14.20 11.54
CA ALA A 126 12.08 15.61 11.27
C ALA A 126 12.42 16.49 12.49
N ARG A 127 12.02 16.08 13.68
CA ARG A 127 12.36 16.80 14.94
C ARG A 127 13.87 16.86 15.21
N ARG A 128 14.60 15.74 14.95
CA ARG A 128 16.05 15.69 15.13
C ARG A 128 16.83 16.59 14.16
N ARG A 129 16.26 16.92 12.99
CA ARG A 129 16.87 17.83 12.03
C ARG A 129 16.64 19.31 12.37
N ALA A 130 15.64 19.58 13.19
CA ALA A 130 15.28 20.95 13.61
C ALA A 130 15.93 21.39 14.94
N ALA A 131 16.52 20.44 15.66
CA ALA A 131 17.29 20.66 16.88
C ALA A 131 18.80 20.79 16.58
#